data_8468f9f81394ab7cfdac31debfb5d78a
#
_entry.id   8468f9f81394ab7cfdac31debfb5d78a
#
_cell.length_a   1.000
_cell.length_b   1.000
_cell.length_c   1.000
_cell.angle_alpha   90.00
_cell.angle_beta   90.00
_cell.angle_gamma   90.00
#
_symmetry.space_group_name_H-M   'P 1'
#
loop_
_entity.id
_entity.type
_entity.pdbx_description
1 polymer ?
#
loop_
_entity_poly.entity_id
_entity_poly.type
_entity_poly.pdbx_seq_one_letter_code
_entity_poly.pdbx_strand_id
1 'polypeptide(L)'
;MPYKTRDNRLVNEVTLGDGYPLSNNLQPLKIGGEPSVLQISSPTPNTTESGRVKVVGDLEVIGSILKQPTLHIINGGAYNTGTSKMYLPLVGGNRELTSTTGNNESIAFVSPYDGKVKKLVLRSEAAALTTTAGFHKSETDTEVPNSSSTEDIEVEMAADDTAYTFDFTGASSFNAGDILAISVTPEAAVNDLVWSLVLEYYID
;
A
#
# COMPACT_ATOMS: atom_id res chain seq x y z
N MET A 1 59.79 -2.73 14.61
CA MET A 1 58.79 -1.88 15.31
C MET A 1 57.85 -2.81 16.04
N PRO A 2 57.66 -2.70 17.33
CA PRO A 2 56.72 -3.57 18.03
C PRO A 2 55.32 -3.20 17.58
N TYR A 3 54.59 -4.20 17.04
CA TYR A 3 53.13 -4.10 16.87
C TYR A 3 52.54 -3.73 18.22
N LYS A 4 51.93 -2.55 18.31
CA LYS A 4 51.09 -2.23 19.44
C LYS A 4 50.00 -3.30 19.45
N THR A 5 50.04 -4.15 20.44
CA THR A 5 48.92 -4.97 20.84
C THR A 5 47.74 -4.02 20.96
N ARG A 6 46.76 -4.20 20.10
CA ARG A 6 45.50 -3.47 20.15
C ARG A 6 44.97 -3.70 21.56
N ASP A 7 44.90 -2.63 22.25
CA ASP A 7 44.43 -2.53 23.65
C ASP A 7 43.09 -3.26 23.77
N ASN A 8 42.81 -3.85 24.93
CA ASN A 8 41.56 -4.53 25.29
C ASN A 8 40.26 -3.71 25.05
N ARG A 9 40.35 -2.51 24.49
CA ARG A 9 39.22 -1.69 24.01
C ARG A 9 38.47 -2.30 22.85
N LEU A 10 39.02 -3.31 22.18
CA LEU A 10 38.44 -3.87 20.96
C LEU A 10 37.55 -5.11 21.19
N VAL A 11 37.36 -5.51 22.43
CA VAL A 11 36.47 -6.63 22.75
C VAL A 11 35.02 -6.37 22.30
N ASN A 12 34.64 -5.11 22.12
CA ASN A 12 33.32 -4.68 21.70
C ASN A 12 33.33 -4.01 20.30
N GLU A 13 34.40 -4.13 19.53
CA GLU A 13 34.40 -3.61 18.17
C GLU A 13 33.41 -4.38 17.30
N VAL A 14 32.45 -3.65 16.73
CA VAL A 14 31.54 -4.20 15.73
C VAL A 14 32.27 -4.18 14.40
N THR A 15 32.56 -5.35 13.84
CA THR A 15 33.21 -5.49 12.54
C THR A 15 32.25 -6.11 11.53
N LEU A 16 32.45 -5.73 10.27
CA LEU A 16 31.72 -6.32 9.17
C LEU A 16 32.48 -7.54 8.64
N GLY A 17 31.86 -8.71 8.76
CA GLY A 17 32.40 -9.93 8.19
C GLY A 17 33.88 -10.15 8.53
N ASP A 18 34.70 -10.42 7.53
CA ASP A 18 36.14 -10.65 7.66
C ASP A 18 36.97 -9.37 7.38
N GLY A 19 36.42 -8.19 7.61
CA GLY A 19 37.07 -6.91 7.36
C GLY A 19 37.02 -6.44 5.89
N TYR A 20 36.26 -7.11 5.06
CA TYR A 20 36.01 -6.68 3.67
C TYR A 20 34.90 -5.62 3.59
N PRO A 21 34.89 -4.79 2.54
CA PRO A 21 33.79 -3.86 2.33
C PRO A 21 32.45 -4.57 2.17
N LEU A 22 31.37 -3.91 2.54
CA LEU A 22 30.01 -4.43 2.34
C LEU A 22 29.79 -4.85 0.89
N SER A 23 29.28 -6.06 0.72
CA SER A 23 28.86 -6.60 -0.57
C SER A 23 27.32 -6.58 -0.67
N ASN A 24 26.77 -6.89 -1.84
CA ASN A 24 25.35 -7.08 -2.06
C ASN A 24 24.78 -8.36 -1.37
N ASN A 25 25.65 -9.22 -0.87
CA ASN A 25 25.24 -10.37 -0.05
C ASN A 25 25.12 -9.96 1.42
N LEU A 26 24.15 -10.55 2.12
CA LEU A 26 24.00 -10.37 3.56
C LEU A 26 25.23 -10.91 4.29
N GLN A 27 25.86 -10.07 5.09
CA GLN A 27 27.01 -10.40 5.92
C GLN A 27 26.69 -10.20 7.39
N PRO A 28 27.06 -11.15 8.27
CA PRO A 28 26.86 -10.99 9.69
C PRO A 28 27.76 -9.88 10.24
N LEU A 29 27.22 -9.07 11.12
CA LEU A 29 28.04 -8.26 12.00
C LEU A 29 28.72 -9.16 13.00
N LYS A 30 30.01 -8.94 13.29
CA LYS A 30 30.75 -9.65 14.32
C LYS A 30 30.92 -8.79 15.55
N ILE A 31 30.64 -9.34 16.70
CA ILE A 31 30.84 -8.70 17.99
C ILE A 31 31.83 -9.55 18.77
N GLY A 32 32.99 -8.98 19.10
CA GLY A 32 34.06 -9.74 19.74
C GLY A 32 34.62 -10.90 18.88
N GLY A 33 34.48 -10.80 17.53
CA GLY A 33 34.88 -11.84 16.60
C GLY A 33 33.80 -12.88 16.29
N GLU A 34 32.73 -12.94 17.04
CA GLU A 34 31.62 -13.87 16.85
C GLU A 34 30.53 -13.29 15.93
N PRO A 35 29.92 -14.08 15.04
CA PRO A 35 28.79 -13.63 14.23
C PRO A 35 27.60 -13.24 15.09
N SER A 36 27.06 -12.06 14.85
CA SER A 36 25.82 -11.63 15.50
C SER A 36 24.56 -12.11 14.74
N VAL A 37 23.41 -12.02 15.37
CA VAL A 37 22.10 -12.27 14.73
C VAL A 37 21.74 -11.22 13.68
N LEU A 38 22.45 -10.09 13.64
CA LEU A 38 22.24 -9.02 12.68
C LEU A 38 23.15 -9.20 11.46
N GLN A 39 22.54 -9.18 10.30
CA GLN A 39 23.22 -9.24 9.00
C GLN A 39 22.88 -8.01 8.18
N ILE A 40 23.85 -7.45 7.47
CA ILE A 40 23.65 -6.28 6.60
C ILE A 40 24.26 -6.51 5.22
N SER A 41 23.73 -5.82 4.23
CA SER A 41 24.29 -5.78 2.88
C SER A 41 24.29 -4.37 2.31
N SER A 42 25.17 -4.06 1.37
CA SER A 42 25.09 -2.85 0.56
C SER A 42 23.98 -2.96 -0.49
N PRO A 43 23.49 -1.84 -1.05
CA PRO A 43 22.70 -1.86 -2.27
C PRO A 43 23.51 -2.45 -3.43
N THR A 44 22.83 -3.14 -4.36
CA THR A 44 23.45 -3.59 -5.61
C THR A 44 23.72 -2.36 -6.49
N PRO A 45 24.95 -2.12 -6.97
CA PRO A 45 25.23 -0.99 -7.85
C PRO A 45 24.35 -1.03 -9.11
N ASN A 46 23.84 0.14 -9.51
CA ASN A 46 23.00 0.31 -10.71
C ASN A 46 21.65 -0.45 -10.73
N THR A 47 21.14 -0.86 -9.59
CA THR A 47 19.79 -1.42 -9.45
C THR A 47 18.96 -0.58 -8.49
N THR A 48 17.64 -0.77 -8.52
CA THR A 48 16.71 -0.18 -7.54
C THR A 48 16.70 -0.94 -6.21
N GLU A 49 17.54 -1.97 -6.07
CA GLU A 49 17.61 -2.76 -4.85
C GLU A 49 18.31 -1.97 -3.73
N SER A 50 17.60 -1.78 -2.64
CA SER A 50 18.15 -1.19 -1.42
C SER A 50 19.01 -2.20 -0.67
N GLY A 51 19.95 -1.71 0.13
CA GLY A 51 20.67 -2.53 1.11
C GLY A 51 19.66 -3.20 2.06
N ARG A 52 20.03 -4.37 2.57
CA ARG A 52 19.16 -5.18 3.44
C ARG A 52 19.75 -5.31 4.83
N VAL A 53 18.87 -5.30 5.81
CA VAL A 53 19.14 -5.69 7.18
C VAL A 53 18.29 -6.92 7.49
N LYS A 54 18.92 -7.98 7.99
CA LYS A 54 18.22 -9.20 8.40
C LYS A 54 18.56 -9.50 9.86
N VAL A 55 17.53 -9.70 10.67
CA VAL A 55 17.64 -10.23 12.03
C VAL A 55 17.26 -11.70 11.98
N VAL A 56 18.12 -12.57 12.53
CA VAL A 56 17.85 -14.00 12.67
C VAL A 56 17.44 -14.24 14.12
N GLY A 57 16.14 -14.33 14.35
CA GLY A 57 15.54 -14.38 15.69
C GLY A 57 14.48 -13.30 15.88
N ASP A 58 14.17 -13.01 17.11
CA ASP A 58 13.18 -11.99 17.47
C ASP A 58 13.80 -10.59 17.41
N LEU A 59 13.04 -9.63 16.89
CA LEU A 59 13.38 -8.21 16.89
C LEU A 59 12.46 -7.48 17.87
N GLU A 60 13.01 -7.02 18.98
CA GLU A 60 12.33 -6.08 19.87
C GLU A 60 12.72 -4.65 19.49
N VAL A 61 11.74 -3.81 19.15
CA VAL A 61 11.96 -2.40 18.86
C VAL A 61 11.41 -1.57 20.00
N ILE A 62 12.35 -0.94 20.76
CA ILE A 62 11.99 0.03 21.80
C ILE A 62 11.98 1.42 21.16
N GLY A 63 10.78 1.91 20.82
CA GLY A 63 10.60 3.17 20.08
C GLY A 63 9.71 2.99 18.86
N SER A 64 9.71 4.00 18.00
CA SER A 64 8.92 3.99 16.76
C SER A 64 9.76 3.52 15.58
N ILE A 65 9.19 2.65 14.74
CA ILE A 65 9.73 2.39 13.39
C ILE A 65 9.14 3.48 12.50
N LEU A 66 9.97 4.46 12.14
CA LEU A 66 9.54 5.57 11.31
C LEU A 66 9.09 5.10 9.92
N LYS A 67 7.94 5.60 9.48
CA LYS A 67 7.39 5.40 8.12
C LYS A 67 7.16 3.94 7.72
N GLN A 68 6.76 3.11 8.66
CA GLN A 68 6.32 1.77 8.30
C GLN A 68 4.97 1.84 7.57
N PRO A 69 4.87 1.34 6.33
CA PRO A 69 3.59 1.32 5.63
C PRO A 69 2.62 0.38 6.35
N THR A 70 1.45 0.89 6.69
CA THR A 70 0.38 0.11 7.31
C THR A 70 -0.73 -0.10 6.30
N LEU A 71 -1.13 -1.35 6.10
CA LEU A 71 -2.25 -1.67 5.22
C LEU A 71 -3.56 -1.55 5.99
N HIS A 72 -4.52 -0.87 5.37
CA HIS A 72 -5.89 -0.78 5.83
C HIS A 72 -6.82 -1.34 4.75
N ILE A 73 -7.78 -2.18 5.16
CA ILE A 73 -8.73 -2.81 4.24
C ILE A 73 -10.13 -2.32 4.57
N ILE A 74 -10.80 -1.74 3.58
CA ILE A 74 -12.20 -1.37 3.63
C ILE A 74 -12.97 -2.39 2.79
N ASN A 75 -13.97 -3.03 3.37
CA ASN A 75 -14.80 -4.01 2.68
C ASN A 75 -16.23 -3.47 2.56
N GLY A 76 -16.90 -3.84 1.48
CA GLY A 76 -18.28 -3.47 1.29
C GLY A 76 -19.00 -4.29 0.24
N GLY A 77 -20.26 -3.96 0.05
CA GLY A 77 -21.10 -4.50 -1.00
C GLY A 77 -22.10 -3.45 -1.45
N ALA A 78 -22.56 -3.56 -2.67
CA ALA A 78 -23.58 -2.71 -3.25
C ALA A 78 -24.43 -3.51 -4.22
N TYR A 79 -25.70 -3.15 -4.31
CA TYR A 79 -26.64 -3.71 -5.28
C TYR A 79 -26.80 -2.73 -6.43
N ASN A 80 -26.42 -3.14 -7.64
CA ASN A 80 -26.64 -2.34 -8.84
C ASN A 80 -26.84 -3.24 -10.07
N THR A 81 -27.75 -2.85 -10.93
CA THR A 81 -28.04 -3.53 -12.21
C THR A 81 -27.66 -2.68 -13.43
N GLY A 82 -26.99 -1.55 -13.23
CA GLY A 82 -26.67 -0.58 -14.28
C GLY A 82 -25.29 -0.73 -14.89
N THR A 83 -25.05 0.01 -15.98
CA THR A 83 -23.75 0.16 -16.63
C THR A 83 -23.16 1.57 -16.43
N SER A 84 -23.88 2.45 -15.75
CA SER A 84 -23.40 3.81 -15.46
C SER A 84 -22.31 3.81 -14.42
N LYS A 85 -21.45 4.83 -14.46
CA LYS A 85 -20.48 5.10 -13.38
C LYS A 85 -21.21 5.14 -12.03
N MET A 86 -20.71 4.36 -11.09
CA MET A 86 -21.18 4.31 -9.72
C MET A 86 -20.02 4.53 -8.75
N TYR A 87 -20.27 5.16 -7.61
CA TYR A 87 -19.32 5.30 -6.51
C TYR A 87 -19.62 4.24 -5.45
N LEU A 88 -18.57 3.55 -5.02
CA LEU A 88 -18.69 2.50 -4.01
C LEU A 88 -18.91 3.11 -2.63
N PRO A 89 -19.81 2.53 -1.79
CA PRO A 89 -20.02 2.99 -0.42
C PRO A 89 -18.82 2.61 0.46
N LEU A 90 -17.95 3.56 0.77
CA LEU A 90 -16.75 3.34 1.60
C LEU A 90 -17.03 3.48 3.09
N VAL A 91 -18.10 4.16 3.47
CA VAL A 91 -18.46 4.44 4.87
C VAL A 91 -19.91 4.05 5.14
N GLY A 92 -20.10 2.90 5.78
CA GLY A 92 -21.35 2.54 6.44
C GLY A 92 -22.63 2.46 5.60
N GLY A 93 -22.52 2.28 4.29
CA GLY A 93 -23.67 2.16 3.39
C GLY A 93 -23.63 0.87 2.58
N ASN A 94 -24.76 0.53 1.95
CA ASN A 94 -24.86 -0.55 0.97
C ASN A 94 -25.44 -0.05 -0.37
N ARG A 95 -25.50 1.25 -0.56
CA ARG A 95 -26.05 1.87 -1.76
C ARG A 95 -24.99 2.69 -2.47
N GLU A 96 -24.73 2.34 -3.71
CA GLU A 96 -23.91 3.11 -4.62
C GLU A 96 -24.59 4.41 -5.05
N LEU A 97 -23.79 5.39 -5.41
CA LEU A 97 -24.25 6.68 -5.94
C LEU A 97 -23.64 6.91 -7.33
N THR A 98 -24.42 7.51 -8.22
CA THR A 98 -23.96 7.87 -9.57
C THR A 98 -23.29 9.25 -9.64
N SER A 99 -23.25 9.98 -8.53
CA SER A 99 -22.65 11.31 -8.43
C SER A 99 -21.90 11.51 -7.13
N THR A 100 -20.82 12.29 -7.17
CA THR A 100 -20.13 12.77 -5.96
C THR A 100 -20.82 13.94 -5.30
N THR A 101 -21.85 14.52 -5.92
CA THR A 101 -22.65 15.62 -5.39
C THR A 101 -23.88 15.07 -4.66
N GLY A 102 -24.32 15.73 -3.60
CA GLY A 102 -25.47 15.33 -2.81
C GLY A 102 -25.05 14.54 -1.55
N ASN A 103 -25.73 13.46 -1.24
CA ASN A 103 -25.47 12.67 -0.02
C ASN A 103 -24.17 11.86 -0.15
N ASN A 104 -23.04 12.48 0.15
CA ASN A 104 -21.70 11.86 -0.01
C ASN A 104 -21.28 11.00 1.20
N GLU A 105 -22.11 10.94 2.22
CA GLU A 105 -21.79 10.34 3.52
C GLU A 105 -21.41 8.86 3.44
N SER A 106 -21.85 8.16 2.41
CA SER A 106 -21.55 6.73 2.24
C SER A 106 -20.42 6.41 1.27
N ILE A 107 -20.13 7.32 0.31
CA ILE A 107 -19.18 7.05 -0.78
C ILE A 107 -17.79 7.63 -0.56
N ALA A 108 -17.65 8.54 0.38
CA ALA A 108 -16.40 9.25 0.61
C ALA A 108 -15.97 9.18 2.07
N PHE A 109 -14.68 9.21 2.29
CA PHE A 109 -14.13 9.38 3.63
C PHE A 109 -12.93 10.31 3.62
N VAL A 110 -12.68 10.95 4.76
CA VAL A 110 -11.50 11.80 4.96
C VAL A 110 -10.35 10.92 5.41
N SER A 111 -9.23 10.98 4.70
CA SER A 111 -8.04 10.22 5.09
C SER A 111 -7.40 10.79 6.35
N PRO A 112 -7.16 9.97 7.40
CA PRO A 112 -6.50 10.43 8.61
C PRO A 112 -4.97 10.58 8.47
N TYR A 113 -4.37 9.98 7.45
CA TYR A 113 -2.93 9.93 7.23
C TYR A 113 -2.60 10.08 5.75
N ASP A 114 -1.35 10.43 5.46
CA ASP A 114 -0.81 10.31 4.10
C ASP A 114 -0.77 8.85 3.66
N GLY A 115 -0.94 8.61 2.36
CA GLY A 115 -0.95 7.24 1.87
C GLY A 115 -1.17 7.12 0.38
N LYS A 116 -1.52 5.92 -0.03
CA LYS A 116 -1.93 5.61 -1.41
C LYS A 116 -2.95 4.49 -1.47
N VAL A 117 -3.78 4.51 -2.50
CA VAL A 117 -4.60 3.36 -2.88
C VAL A 117 -3.70 2.32 -3.51
N LYS A 118 -3.77 1.08 -3.05
CA LYS A 118 -2.99 -0.04 -3.59
C LYS A 118 -3.78 -0.81 -4.63
N LYS A 119 -4.97 -1.25 -4.26
CA LYS A 119 -5.82 -2.05 -5.12
C LYS A 119 -7.27 -2.07 -4.67
N LEU A 120 -8.14 -2.30 -5.63
CA LEU A 120 -9.52 -2.72 -5.42
C LEU A 120 -9.65 -4.17 -5.89
N VAL A 121 -10.21 -5.02 -5.06
CA VAL A 121 -10.66 -6.36 -5.46
C VAL A 121 -12.17 -6.31 -5.56
N LEU A 122 -12.71 -6.67 -6.72
CA LEU A 122 -14.14 -6.58 -7.02
C LEU A 122 -14.65 -7.93 -7.52
N ARG A 123 -15.80 -8.34 -7.05
CA ARG A 123 -16.55 -9.50 -7.53
C ARG A 123 -17.98 -9.08 -7.83
N SER A 124 -18.52 -9.54 -8.95
CA SER A 124 -19.90 -9.33 -9.38
C SER A 124 -20.56 -10.68 -9.62
N GLU A 125 -21.87 -10.78 -9.39
CA GLU A 125 -22.66 -11.96 -9.75
C GLU A 125 -22.83 -12.15 -11.25
N ALA A 126 -22.56 -11.12 -12.05
CA ALA A 126 -22.60 -11.18 -13.50
C ALA A 126 -21.28 -10.71 -14.12
N ALA A 127 -20.95 -11.23 -15.31
CA ALA A 127 -19.80 -10.75 -16.08
C ALA A 127 -19.99 -9.29 -16.45
N ALA A 128 -19.11 -8.43 -15.94
CA ALA A 128 -19.18 -6.97 -16.13
C ALA A 128 -18.41 -6.49 -17.35
N LEU A 129 -17.72 -7.40 -18.05
CA LEU A 129 -16.86 -7.14 -19.20
C LEU A 129 -15.77 -6.10 -18.88
N THR A 130 -15.40 -5.25 -19.82
CA THR A 130 -14.43 -4.18 -19.56
C THR A 130 -14.96 -3.25 -18.48
N THR A 131 -14.31 -3.26 -17.33
CA THR A 131 -14.71 -2.48 -16.17
C THR A 131 -13.60 -1.52 -15.78
N THR A 132 -13.94 -0.24 -15.62
CA THR A 132 -13.01 0.80 -15.16
C THR A 132 -13.24 1.09 -13.70
N ALA A 133 -12.20 0.97 -12.88
CA ALA A 133 -12.18 1.45 -11.50
C ALA A 133 -11.45 2.79 -11.44
N GLY A 134 -12.08 3.83 -10.91
CA GLY A 134 -11.53 5.17 -10.78
C GLY A 134 -11.26 5.54 -9.33
N PHE A 135 -10.06 6.06 -9.04
CA PHE A 135 -9.73 6.69 -7.79
C PHE A 135 -9.97 8.19 -7.87
N HIS A 136 -10.69 8.74 -6.92
CA HIS A 136 -11.03 10.15 -6.82
C HIS A 136 -10.53 10.73 -5.50
N LYS A 137 -9.95 11.92 -5.57
CA LYS A 137 -9.58 12.68 -4.37
C LYS A 137 -9.87 14.17 -4.55
N SER A 138 -10.08 14.85 -3.46
CA SER A 138 -10.07 16.29 -3.37
C SER A 138 -9.25 16.70 -2.17
N GLU A 139 -8.61 17.87 -2.28
CA GLU A 139 -7.82 18.43 -1.21
C GLU A 139 -8.69 18.83 -0.02
N THR A 140 -8.07 19.07 1.12
CA THR A 140 -8.65 19.74 2.28
C THR A 140 -9.36 21.01 1.80
N ASP A 141 -10.55 21.32 2.31
CA ASP A 141 -11.42 22.45 1.97
C ASP A 141 -12.53 22.16 0.96
N THR A 142 -12.67 20.94 0.47
CA THR A 142 -13.80 20.52 -0.35
C THR A 142 -14.68 19.52 0.39
N GLU A 143 -16.00 19.62 0.23
CA GLU A 143 -16.94 18.68 0.86
C GLU A 143 -17.03 17.35 0.12
N VAL A 144 -16.58 17.29 -1.13
CA VAL A 144 -16.83 16.16 -2.02
C VAL A 144 -15.57 15.78 -2.79
N PRO A 145 -15.36 14.49 -3.10
CA PRO A 145 -14.32 14.09 -4.00
C PRO A 145 -14.51 14.66 -5.40
N ASN A 146 -13.43 14.89 -6.12
CA ASN A 146 -13.51 15.34 -7.50
C ASN A 146 -14.28 14.32 -8.37
N SER A 147 -15.17 14.78 -9.24
CA SER A 147 -15.90 13.93 -10.17
C SER A 147 -15.00 13.30 -11.25
N SER A 148 -13.88 13.94 -11.57
CA SER A 148 -12.83 13.37 -12.41
C SER A 148 -11.92 12.48 -11.57
N SER A 149 -11.65 11.28 -12.06
CA SER A 149 -10.69 10.37 -11.43
C SER A 149 -9.27 10.91 -11.52
N THR A 150 -8.49 10.64 -10.50
CA THR A 150 -7.05 10.90 -10.47
C THR A 150 -6.29 9.79 -11.18
N GLU A 151 -6.79 8.57 -11.09
CA GLU A 151 -6.27 7.38 -11.75
C GLU A 151 -7.43 6.44 -12.11
N ASP A 152 -7.41 5.89 -13.33
CA ASP A 152 -8.35 4.89 -13.81
C ASP A 152 -7.60 3.61 -14.16
N ILE A 153 -8.15 2.47 -13.74
CA ILE A 153 -7.63 1.14 -14.04
C ILE A 153 -8.74 0.33 -14.74
N GLU A 154 -8.42 -0.26 -15.88
CA GLU A 154 -9.33 -1.10 -16.65
C GLU A 154 -8.96 -2.58 -16.47
N VAL A 155 -9.98 -3.41 -16.22
CA VAL A 155 -9.85 -4.86 -16.11
C VAL A 155 -11.02 -5.53 -16.80
N GLU A 156 -10.76 -6.58 -17.58
CA GLU A 156 -11.78 -7.42 -18.18
C GLU A 156 -12.35 -8.40 -17.15
N MET A 157 -13.59 -8.16 -16.73
CA MET A 157 -14.34 -9.00 -15.79
C MET A 157 -15.22 -10.00 -16.58
N ALA A 158 -14.58 -10.95 -17.27
CA ALA A 158 -15.22 -11.83 -18.24
C ALA A 158 -16.09 -12.94 -17.66
N ALA A 159 -15.99 -13.24 -16.36
CA ALA A 159 -16.70 -14.34 -15.72
C ALA A 159 -17.49 -13.90 -14.50
N ASP A 160 -18.67 -14.51 -14.34
CA ASP A 160 -19.52 -14.37 -13.19
C ASP A 160 -18.80 -14.86 -11.93
N ASP A 161 -19.15 -14.33 -10.78
CA ASP A 161 -18.71 -14.82 -9.45
C ASP A 161 -17.18 -14.91 -9.27
N THR A 162 -16.43 -14.27 -10.14
CA THR A 162 -14.97 -14.26 -10.12
C THR A 162 -14.44 -12.95 -9.54
N ALA A 163 -13.43 -13.03 -8.68
CA ALA A 163 -12.77 -11.86 -8.12
C ALA A 163 -11.71 -11.33 -9.09
N TYR A 164 -11.78 -10.03 -9.38
CA TYR A 164 -10.83 -9.31 -10.23
C TYR A 164 -10.12 -8.24 -9.43
N THR A 165 -8.85 -8.00 -9.76
CA THR A 165 -8.01 -7.01 -9.05
C THR A 165 -7.68 -5.85 -9.97
N PHE A 166 -7.91 -4.63 -9.47
CA PHE A 166 -7.56 -3.37 -10.07
C PHE A 166 -6.38 -2.79 -9.27
N ASP A 167 -5.16 -2.86 -9.80
CA ASP A 167 -3.95 -2.41 -9.12
C ASP A 167 -3.66 -0.95 -9.47
N PHE A 168 -3.73 -0.06 -8.48
CA PHE A 168 -3.41 1.36 -8.62
C PHE A 168 -1.90 1.55 -8.44
N THR A 169 -1.20 1.92 -9.52
CA THR A 169 0.27 2.03 -9.54
C THR A 169 0.79 3.39 -9.95
N GLY A 170 -0.10 4.28 -10.40
CA GLY A 170 0.22 5.61 -10.90
C GLY A 170 -0.06 6.73 -9.89
N ALA A 171 -1.08 7.52 -10.17
CA ALA A 171 -1.42 8.74 -9.42
C ALA A 171 -2.37 8.48 -8.23
N SER A 172 -2.13 7.42 -7.48
CA SER A 172 -3.01 6.95 -6.40
C SER A 172 -2.67 7.48 -5.00
N SER A 173 -1.70 8.40 -4.88
CA SER A 173 -1.30 8.98 -3.59
C SER A 173 -2.28 10.05 -3.11
N PHE A 174 -2.42 10.17 -1.79
CA PHE A 174 -3.24 11.15 -1.11
C PHE A 174 -2.56 11.63 0.18
N ASN A 175 -3.00 12.78 0.69
CA ASN A 175 -2.51 13.37 1.94
C ASN A 175 -3.55 13.20 3.06
N ALA A 176 -3.10 13.34 4.29
CA ALA A 176 -4.00 13.48 5.44
C ALA A 176 -4.93 14.67 5.23
N GLY A 177 -6.23 14.45 5.46
CA GLY A 177 -7.27 15.45 5.23
C GLY A 177 -7.91 15.41 3.84
N ASP A 178 -7.32 14.71 2.85
CA ASP A 178 -7.97 14.53 1.55
C ASP A 178 -9.26 13.73 1.68
N ILE A 179 -10.28 14.10 0.89
CA ILE A 179 -11.51 13.32 0.75
C ILE A 179 -11.35 12.36 -0.42
N LEU A 180 -11.56 11.08 -0.16
CA LEU A 180 -11.31 9.98 -1.08
C LEU A 180 -12.61 9.27 -1.47
N ALA A 181 -12.72 8.85 -2.75
CA ALA A 181 -13.77 7.97 -3.22
C ALA A 181 -13.25 7.02 -4.31
N ILE A 182 -13.97 5.93 -4.52
CA ILE A 182 -13.73 4.96 -5.59
C ILE A 182 -14.98 4.84 -6.45
N SER A 183 -14.81 4.94 -7.76
CA SER A 183 -15.88 4.64 -8.72
C SER A 183 -15.62 3.38 -9.48
N VAL A 184 -16.70 2.78 -9.99
CA VAL A 184 -16.68 1.64 -10.92
C VAL A 184 -17.60 1.96 -12.11
N THR A 185 -17.13 1.73 -13.32
CA THR A 185 -17.89 1.90 -14.55
C THR A 185 -17.80 0.59 -15.36
N PRO A 186 -18.81 -0.29 -15.28
CA PRO A 186 -18.81 -1.54 -16.01
C PRO A 186 -19.36 -1.34 -17.43
N GLU A 187 -18.89 -2.13 -18.39
CA GLU A 187 -19.44 -2.17 -19.76
C GLU A 187 -20.77 -2.94 -19.82
N ALA A 188 -20.89 -4.01 -19.05
CA ALA A 188 -22.13 -4.77 -18.90
C ALA A 188 -22.74 -4.60 -17.51
N ALA A 189 -24.04 -4.82 -17.39
CA ALA A 189 -24.74 -4.69 -16.12
C ALA A 189 -24.14 -5.64 -15.07
N VAL A 190 -23.80 -5.09 -13.91
CA VAL A 190 -23.39 -5.82 -12.74
C VAL A 190 -24.62 -6.09 -11.86
N ASN A 191 -24.64 -7.26 -11.24
CA ASN A 191 -25.53 -7.55 -10.14
C ASN A 191 -24.68 -7.56 -8.87
N ASP A 192 -25.27 -7.60 -7.73
CA ASP A 192 -24.61 -7.63 -6.42
C ASP A 192 -23.07 -7.60 -6.44
N LEU A 193 -22.53 -6.45 -6.10
CA LEU A 193 -21.09 -6.25 -6.01
C LEU A 193 -20.61 -6.49 -4.58
N VAL A 194 -19.52 -7.22 -4.42
CA VAL A 194 -18.74 -7.24 -3.18
C VAL A 194 -17.31 -6.82 -3.50
N TRP A 195 -16.70 -6.08 -2.58
CA TRP A 195 -15.40 -5.49 -2.85
C TRP A 195 -14.55 -5.34 -1.60
N SER A 196 -13.24 -5.27 -1.82
CA SER A 196 -12.23 -4.93 -0.83
C SER A 196 -11.28 -3.89 -1.39
N LEU A 197 -11.19 -2.74 -0.75
CA LEU A 197 -10.25 -1.67 -1.07
C LEU A 197 -9.07 -1.75 -0.12
N VAL A 198 -7.86 -1.78 -0.65
CA VAL A 198 -6.62 -1.80 0.13
C VAL A 198 -5.93 -0.46 0.02
N LEU A 199 -5.77 0.20 1.16
CA LEU A 199 -5.01 1.44 1.34
C LEU A 199 -3.69 1.14 2.05
N GLU A 200 -2.66 1.89 1.70
CA GLU A 200 -1.39 1.91 2.40
C GLU A 200 -1.21 3.27 3.03
N TYR A 201 -1.12 3.34 4.36
CA TYR A 201 -0.86 4.57 5.10
C TYR A 201 0.61 4.67 5.49
N TYR A 202 1.11 5.90 5.51
CA TYR A 202 2.43 6.25 6.02
C TYR A 202 2.24 6.88 7.41
N ILE A 203 2.35 6.07 8.43
CA ILE A 203 2.20 6.51 9.83
C ILE A 203 3.61 6.86 10.34
N ASP A 204 3.78 8.12 10.76
CA ASP A 204 5.02 8.62 11.38
C ASP A 204 5.07 8.29 12.86
#